data_67c45164cb828667659cce98cf8ec9fe
#
_entry.id   67c45164cb828667659cce98cf8ec9fe
#
_cell.length_a   1.000
_cell.length_b   1.000
_cell.length_c   1.000
_cell.angle_alpha   90.00
_cell.angle_beta   90.00
_cell.angle_gamma   90.00
#
_symmetry.space_group_name_H-M   'P 1'
#
loop_
_entity.id
_entity.type
_entity.pdbx_description
1 polymer ?
#
loop_
_entity_poly.entity_id
_entity_poly.type
_entity_poly.pdbx_seq_one_letter_code
_entity_poly.pdbx_strand_id
1 'polypeptide(L)'
;MKINHNFYSNLAFYLAEKNLGKTSKNPSVGCVVVKNSSVISSAVTSVNGRPHAEFIALNRNIDFKNCDMYVTLEPCTHLGKTPPCTNIIKKKKIRNVYYSFNDPDYRTYKKAKKILKRAKKLKNKEIKFKDFYKSYILNKVKKFPLVDAKIAVSKDYFTINKKSKWITNLKSRQVAHLIRSKYDCIVSTSNSINKDNSLLNCRIDGLNNYKPDLIIIDRKLKLKKKLKLYNFTNKRRTYIFTTSNDNKKLSFLKKKKIKVIKIDKLENNNDFKNLFKQIFKIGKGRVLVEAGLVFLKELFKFKIINDLYLFKSNIILRNKGLNNTSINFLRKIKLIKNINVNLVDDKLYKIRIK
;
A
#
# COMPACT_ATOMS: atom_id res chain seq x y z
N MET A 1 -12.24 14.67 35.43
CA MET A 1 -11.03 14.43 34.58
C MET A 1 -11.33 14.85 33.13
N LYS A 2 -10.50 15.71 32.52
CA LYS A 2 -10.72 16.16 31.12
C LYS A 2 -10.41 15.01 30.18
N ILE A 3 -11.34 14.61 29.33
CA ILE A 3 -11.16 13.49 28.39
C ILE A 3 -10.07 13.85 27.36
N ASN A 4 -9.03 13.04 27.27
CA ASN A 4 -7.97 13.20 26.25
C ASN A 4 -8.41 12.59 24.93
N HIS A 5 -9.16 13.34 24.11
CA HIS A 5 -9.64 12.91 22.80
C HIS A 5 -8.51 12.52 21.82
N ASN A 6 -7.33 13.18 21.93
CA ASN A 6 -6.19 12.87 21.05
C ASN A 6 -5.62 11.48 21.35
N PHE A 7 -5.56 11.07 22.62
CA PHE A 7 -5.10 9.75 23.02
C PHE A 7 -5.90 8.63 22.32
N TYR A 8 -7.24 8.67 22.42
CA TYR A 8 -8.09 7.64 21.80
C TYR A 8 -8.10 7.73 20.27
N SER A 9 -7.99 8.94 19.70
CA SER A 9 -7.84 9.13 18.26
C SER A 9 -6.53 8.52 17.76
N ASN A 10 -5.43 8.68 18.48
CA ASN A 10 -4.13 8.09 18.17
C ASN A 10 -4.18 6.56 18.26
N LEU A 11 -4.82 6.02 19.31
CA LEU A 11 -5.01 4.57 19.47
C LEU A 11 -5.79 3.97 18.29
N ALA A 12 -6.89 4.61 17.89
CA ALA A 12 -7.65 4.20 16.72
C ALA A 12 -6.79 4.25 15.44
N PHE A 13 -5.92 5.25 15.30
CA PHE A 13 -5.00 5.35 14.17
C PHE A 13 -3.98 4.20 14.14
N TYR A 14 -3.34 3.87 15.25
CA TYR A 14 -2.40 2.75 15.32
C TYR A 14 -3.07 1.41 14.99
N LEU A 15 -4.33 1.23 15.36
CA LEU A 15 -5.11 0.07 14.92
C LEU A 15 -5.30 0.07 13.39
N ALA A 16 -5.63 1.24 12.80
CA ALA A 16 -5.81 1.34 11.36
C ALA A 16 -4.53 1.02 10.58
N GLU A 17 -3.35 1.37 11.11
CA GLU A 17 -2.07 1.05 10.44
C GLU A 17 -1.82 -0.44 10.25
N LYS A 18 -2.33 -1.31 11.15
CA LYS A 18 -2.13 -2.77 11.09
C LYS A 18 -2.62 -3.40 9.78
N ASN A 19 -3.71 -2.88 9.22
CA ASN A 19 -4.31 -3.42 8.00
C ASN A 19 -4.16 -2.51 6.77
N LEU A 20 -3.32 -1.47 6.85
CA LEU A 20 -2.99 -0.65 5.70
C LEU A 20 -2.35 -1.51 4.60
N GLY A 21 -2.89 -1.45 3.37
CA GLY A 21 -2.48 -2.31 2.25
C GLY A 21 -3.07 -3.72 2.26
N LYS A 22 -3.97 -4.04 3.21
CA LYS A 22 -4.61 -5.36 3.32
C LYS A 22 -6.12 -5.30 3.06
N THR A 23 -6.66 -4.09 2.93
CA THR A 23 -8.10 -3.84 2.81
C THR A 23 -8.58 -3.64 1.37
N SER A 24 -7.73 -3.96 0.38
CA SER A 24 -8.04 -3.77 -1.04
C SER A 24 -8.41 -2.31 -1.36
N LYS A 25 -9.53 -2.05 -2.02
CA LYS A 25 -10.00 -0.70 -2.34
C LYS A 25 -10.69 0.03 -1.18
N ASN A 26 -11.00 -0.67 -0.08
CA ASN A 26 -11.60 -0.07 1.11
C ASN A 26 -10.53 0.60 1.99
N PRO A 27 -10.91 1.58 2.82
CA PRO A 27 -9.98 2.19 3.76
C PRO A 27 -9.66 1.24 4.90
N SER A 28 -8.47 1.29 5.44
CA SER A 28 -8.19 0.72 6.76
C SER A 28 -8.64 1.72 7.81
N VAL A 29 -9.62 1.33 8.60
CA VAL A 29 -10.24 2.15 9.65
C VAL A 29 -9.98 1.50 10.99
N GLY A 30 -9.59 2.27 11.99
CA GLY A 30 -9.51 1.84 13.38
C GLY A 30 -10.66 2.44 14.18
N CYS A 31 -11.19 1.66 15.08
CA CYS A 31 -12.28 2.04 15.98
C CYS A 31 -11.94 1.66 17.43
N VAL A 32 -12.20 2.57 18.36
CA VAL A 32 -12.03 2.40 19.81
C VAL A 32 -13.29 2.85 20.50
N VAL A 33 -13.84 2.03 21.39
CA VAL A 33 -15.03 2.33 22.20
C VAL A 33 -14.63 2.46 23.65
N VAL A 34 -15.05 3.56 24.28
CA VAL A 34 -14.62 3.98 25.60
C VAL A 34 -15.83 4.16 26.53
N LYS A 35 -15.75 3.63 27.73
CA LYS A 35 -16.71 3.83 28.83
C LYS A 35 -15.92 4.22 30.08
N ASN A 36 -16.29 5.30 30.73
CA ASN A 36 -15.63 5.78 31.96
C ASN A 36 -14.09 5.85 31.83
N SER A 37 -13.60 6.46 30.77
CA SER A 37 -12.16 6.57 30.40
C SER A 37 -11.43 5.24 30.14
N SER A 38 -12.12 4.11 30.17
CA SER A 38 -11.55 2.79 29.87
C SER A 38 -11.92 2.32 28.47
N VAL A 39 -10.97 1.73 27.74
CA VAL A 39 -11.24 1.11 26.43
C VAL A 39 -11.93 -0.24 26.67
N ILE A 40 -13.20 -0.35 26.29
CA ILE A 40 -13.98 -1.58 26.44
C ILE A 40 -14.05 -2.43 25.18
N SER A 41 -13.81 -1.83 24.03
CA SER A 41 -13.74 -2.53 22.75
C SER A 41 -12.87 -1.78 21.74
N SER A 42 -12.19 -2.51 20.91
CA SER A 42 -11.45 -1.93 19.80
C SER A 42 -11.42 -2.87 18.61
N ALA A 43 -11.27 -2.32 17.40
CA ALA A 43 -11.18 -3.09 16.17
C ALA A 43 -10.52 -2.31 15.04
N VAL A 44 -10.17 -3.06 13.99
CA VAL A 44 -9.70 -2.52 12.70
C VAL A 44 -10.48 -3.16 11.57
N THR A 45 -10.67 -2.44 10.47
CA THR A 45 -11.26 -3.01 9.24
C THR A 45 -10.54 -4.32 8.86
N SER A 46 -11.31 -5.38 8.64
CA SER A 46 -10.75 -6.70 8.31
C SER A 46 -9.97 -6.71 7.00
N VAL A 47 -9.11 -7.72 6.87
CA VAL A 47 -8.43 -8.03 5.60
C VAL A 47 -9.50 -8.19 4.49
N ASN A 48 -9.17 -7.75 3.28
CA ASN A 48 -10.10 -7.57 2.15
C ASN A 48 -11.17 -6.48 2.35
N GLY A 49 -11.11 -5.72 3.46
CA GLY A 49 -11.88 -4.50 3.67
C GLY A 49 -13.27 -4.68 4.28
N ARG A 50 -13.61 -5.89 4.72
CA ARG A 50 -14.88 -6.18 5.41
C ARG A 50 -14.73 -7.33 6.39
N PRO A 51 -15.46 -7.32 7.53
CA PRO A 51 -16.33 -6.23 8.04
C PRO A 51 -15.58 -4.93 8.37
N HIS A 52 -16.33 -3.82 8.51
CA HIS A 52 -15.78 -2.52 8.94
C HIS A 52 -15.42 -2.53 10.42
N ALA A 53 -14.50 -1.65 10.83
CA ALA A 53 -14.00 -1.59 12.20
C ALA A 53 -15.11 -1.34 13.21
N GLU A 54 -16.05 -0.42 12.92
CA GLU A 54 -17.17 -0.06 13.78
C GLU A 54 -18.07 -1.26 14.03
N PHE A 55 -18.37 -2.05 12.99
CA PHE A 55 -19.17 -3.26 13.12
C PHE A 55 -18.47 -4.28 14.03
N ILE A 56 -17.18 -4.54 13.81
CA ILE A 56 -16.41 -5.50 14.60
C ILE A 56 -16.32 -5.06 16.07
N ALA A 57 -16.10 -3.76 16.31
CA ALA A 57 -16.00 -3.23 17.66
C ALA A 57 -17.31 -3.34 18.43
N LEU A 58 -18.46 -3.12 17.75
CA LEU A 58 -19.79 -3.07 18.38
C LEU A 58 -20.54 -4.42 18.33
N ASN A 59 -20.12 -5.37 17.49
CA ASN A 59 -20.74 -6.70 17.39
C ASN A 59 -20.16 -7.67 18.43
N ARG A 60 -20.27 -7.28 19.69
CA ARG A 60 -19.82 -8.05 20.87
C ARG A 60 -20.93 -8.09 21.91
N ASN A 61 -20.88 -9.08 22.78
CA ASN A 61 -21.81 -9.19 23.93
C ASN A 61 -21.34 -8.28 25.08
N ILE A 62 -21.44 -6.97 24.85
CA ILE A 62 -21.05 -5.91 25.79
C ILE A 62 -22.15 -4.84 25.73
N ASP A 63 -22.48 -4.25 26.88
CA ASP A 63 -23.35 -3.06 26.95
C ASP A 63 -22.57 -1.81 26.51
N PHE A 64 -22.94 -1.30 25.35
CA PHE A 64 -22.36 -0.09 24.75
C PHE A 64 -23.15 1.19 25.03
N LYS A 65 -24.24 1.11 25.79
CA LYS A 65 -25.06 2.29 26.13
C LYS A 65 -24.20 3.36 26.80
N ASN A 66 -24.35 4.59 26.34
CA ASN A 66 -23.63 5.77 26.85
C ASN A 66 -22.10 5.76 26.67
N CYS A 67 -21.55 4.88 25.82
CA CYS A 67 -20.12 4.89 25.47
C CYS A 67 -19.78 5.98 24.48
N ASP A 68 -18.53 6.40 24.47
CA ASP A 68 -17.93 7.25 23.46
C ASP A 68 -17.16 6.40 22.44
N MET A 69 -17.25 6.70 21.16
CA MET A 69 -16.58 5.97 20.10
C MET A 69 -15.63 6.88 19.32
N TYR A 70 -14.39 6.41 19.12
CA TYR A 70 -13.36 7.08 18.33
C TYR A 70 -13.07 6.26 17.08
N VAL A 71 -13.21 6.86 15.93
CA VAL A 71 -12.99 6.21 14.64
C VAL A 71 -12.14 7.09 13.72
N THR A 72 -11.22 6.49 12.98
CA THR A 72 -10.28 7.27 12.15
C THR A 72 -10.92 7.91 10.92
N LEU A 73 -12.03 7.35 10.43
CA LEU A 73 -12.77 7.83 9.27
C LEU A 73 -14.24 8.05 9.63
N GLU A 74 -14.89 9.00 8.97
CA GLU A 74 -16.33 9.24 9.10
C GLU A 74 -17.13 7.95 8.87
N PRO A 75 -18.01 7.52 9.81
CA PRO A 75 -18.81 6.31 9.69
C PRO A 75 -19.69 6.31 8.42
N CYS A 76 -19.72 5.21 7.71
CA CYS A 76 -20.49 5.12 6.48
C CYS A 76 -22.00 5.24 6.71
N THR A 77 -22.68 5.94 5.78
CA THR A 77 -24.11 6.30 5.89
C THR A 77 -24.96 5.66 4.79
N HIS A 78 -24.34 4.95 3.86
CA HIS A 78 -25.02 4.35 2.72
C HIS A 78 -25.04 2.84 2.79
N LEU A 79 -26.09 2.23 2.27
CA LEU A 79 -26.17 0.80 2.03
C LEU A 79 -25.15 0.42 0.94
N GLY A 80 -24.27 -0.51 1.25
CA GLY A 80 -23.31 -1.09 0.33
C GLY A 80 -23.48 -2.60 0.26
N LYS A 81 -22.37 -3.35 0.29
CA LYS A 81 -22.43 -4.81 0.47
C LYS A 81 -22.86 -5.22 1.90
N THR A 82 -22.83 -4.28 2.82
CA THR A 82 -23.27 -4.44 4.22
C THR A 82 -24.06 -3.20 4.63
N PRO A 83 -24.91 -3.30 5.65
CA PRO A 83 -25.61 -2.14 6.21
C PRO A 83 -24.64 -1.03 6.63
N PRO A 84 -25.07 0.24 6.63
CA PRO A 84 -24.23 1.36 7.05
C PRO A 84 -23.84 1.25 8.54
N CYS A 85 -22.61 1.64 8.87
CA CYS A 85 -22.12 1.61 10.25
C CYS A 85 -22.93 2.53 11.19
N THR A 86 -23.53 3.60 10.66
CA THR A 86 -24.44 4.44 11.43
C THR A 86 -25.62 3.69 12.03
N ASN A 87 -26.08 2.58 11.43
CA ASN A 87 -27.19 1.78 11.94
C ASN A 87 -26.79 1.02 13.22
N ILE A 88 -25.66 0.32 13.21
CA ILE A 88 -25.20 -0.40 14.41
C ILE A 88 -24.82 0.57 15.52
N ILE A 89 -24.26 1.74 15.22
CA ILE A 89 -23.93 2.79 16.18
C ILE A 89 -25.20 3.27 16.91
N LYS A 90 -26.28 3.52 16.18
CA LYS A 90 -27.59 3.88 16.76
C LYS A 90 -28.17 2.73 17.59
N LYS A 91 -28.20 1.50 17.03
CA LYS A 91 -28.74 0.31 17.71
C LYS A 91 -28.06 0.08 19.06
N LYS A 92 -26.74 0.29 19.15
CA LYS A 92 -25.95 0.11 20.37
C LYS A 92 -25.96 1.35 21.29
N LYS A 93 -26.76 2.38 20.99
CA LYS A 93 -26.98 3.59 21.81
C LYS A 93 -25.67 4.30 22.22
N ILE A 94 -24.68 4.37 21.28
CA ILE A 94 -23.44 5.11 21.48
C ILE A 94 -23.75 6.59 21.75
N ARG A 95 -23.15 7.15 22.81
CA ARG A 95 -23.41 8.53 23.23
C ARG A 95 -22.79 9.55 22.29
N ASN A 96 -21.47 9.49 22.09
CA ASN A 96 -20.76 10.41 21.20
C ASN A 96 -19.90 9.61 20.20
N VAL A 97 -19.82 10.12 18.98
CA VAL A 97 -18.98 9.57 17.93
C VAL A 97 -17.95 10.62 17.50
N TYR A 98 -16.69 10.33 17.73
CA TYR A 98 -15.58 11.19 17.34
C TYR A 98 -14.86 10.58 16.14
N TYR A 99 -14.76 11.31 15.02
CA TYR A 99 -14.03 10.85 13.84
C TYR A 99 -12.97 11.86 13.40
N SER A 100 -11.87 11.36 12.83
CA SER A 100 -10.69 12.20 12.55
C SER A 100 -10.66 12.72 11.13
N PHE A 101 -11.22 12.00 10.16
CA PHE A 101 -11.19 12.36 8.75
C PHE A 101 -12.56 12.17 8.09
N ASN A 102 -12.97 13.12 7.22
CA ASN A 102 -14.21 12.97 6.47
C ASN A 102 -14.04 11.91 5.39
N ASP A 103 -15.04 11.07 5.19
CA ASP A 103 -15.03 10.09 4.11
C ASP A 103 -15.07 10.80 2.75
N PRO A 104 -14.10 10.58 1.83
CA PRO A 104 -14.13 11.17 0.50
C PRO A 104 -15.21 10.58 -0.42
N ASP A 105 -15.89 9.51 0.00
CA ASP A 105 -17.03 8.96 -0.74
C ASP A 105 -18.23 9.90 -0.63
N TYR A 106 -18.71 10.44 -1.77
CA TYR A 106 -19.83 11.40 -1.83
C TYR A 106 -21.11 10.88 -1.15
N ARG A 107 -21.28 9.57 -1.04
CA ARG A 107 -22.43 8.95 -0.38
C ARG A 107 -22.40 9.13 1.13
N THR A 108 -21.20 9.33 1.71
CA THR A 108 -20.98 9.50 3.16
C THR A 108 -20.52 10.91 3.52
N TYR A 109 -19.78 11.60 2.64
CA TYR A 109 -19.12 12.86 2.92
C TYR A 109 -19.97 13.86 3.70
N LYS A 110 -19.56 14.17 4.92
CA LYS A 110 -20.23 15.09 5.88
C LYS A 110 -21.68 14.72 6.24
N LYS A 111 -22.13 13.47 5.99
CA LYS A 111 -23.50 13.04 6.27
C LYS A 111 -23.67 12.35 7.64
N ALA A 112 -22.58 11.79 8.20
CA ALA A 112 -22.65 11.09 9.49
C ALA A 112 -23.20 11.99 10.61
N LYS A 113 -22.82 13.29 10.66
CA LYS A 113 -23.31 14.24 11.64
C LYS A 113 -24.85 14.45 11.57
N LYS A 114 -25.43 14.41 10.36
CA LYS A 114 -26.88 14.53 10.17
C LYS A 114 -27.63 13.32 10.71
N ILE A 115 -27.04 12.13 10.60
CA ILE A 115 -27.65 10.87 11.02
C ILE A 115 -27.37 10.57 12.49
N LEU A 116 -26.16 10.86 12.95
CA LEU A 116 -25.71 10.69 14.34
C LEU A 116 -25.59 12.07 14.98
N LYS A 117 -26.65 12.53 15.63
CA LYS A 117 -26.76 13.91 16.19
C LYS A 117 -25.54 14.35 17.02
N ARG A 118 -24.87 13.42 17.70
CA ARG A 118 -23.66 13.66 18.51
C ARG A 118 -22.37 13.21 17.86
N ALA A 119 -22.29 13.19 16.52
CA ALA A 119 -21.05 12.94 15.79
C ALA A 119 -20.24 14.24 15.63
N LYS A 120 -18.96 14.20 16.02
CA LYS A 120 -18.04 15.34 15.97
C LYS A 120 -16.74 14.96 15.27
N LYS A 121 -16.27 15.83 14.38
CA LYS A 121 -14.94 15.69 13.78
C LYS A 121 -13.88 16.23 14.74
N LEU A 122 -12.87 15.41 15.05
CA LEU A 122 -11.72 15.83 15.83
C LEU A 122 -10.65 16.46 14.93
N LYS A 123 -10.01 17.51 15.44
CA LYS A 123 -8.79 18.08 14.87
C LYS A 123 -7.61 17.44 15.58
N ASN A 124 -6.96 16.49 14.94
CA ASN A 124 -5.71 15.90 15.42
C ASN A 124 -4.55 16.48 14.61
N LYS A 125 -3.64 17.21 15.26
CA LYS A 125 -2.50 17.87 14.62
C LYS A 125 -1.30 16.93 14.44
N GLU A 126 -1.21 15.86 15.21
CA GLU A 126 -0.08 14.93 15.22
C GLU A 126 -0.13 13.97 14.02
N ILE A 127 -1.35 13.58 13.59
CA ILE A 127 -1.53 12.58 12.55
C ILE A 127 -1.96 13.23 11.23
N LYS A 128 -1.20 12.99 10.19
CA LYS A 128 -1.53 13.44 8.82
C LYS A 128 -2.51 12.48 8.15
N PHE A 129 -3.76 12.45 8.60
CA PHE A 129 -4.82 11.56 8.07
C PHE A 129 -5.00 11.66 6.56
N LYS A 130 -4.80 12.83 5.96
CA LYS A 130 -4.86 12.99 4.51
C LYS A 130 -3.80 12.15 3.79
N ASP A 131 -2.60 12.08 4.34
CA ASP A 131 -1.52 11.25 3.76
C ASP A 131 -1.79 9.76 4.01
N PHE A 132 -2.32 9.40 5.17
CA PHE A 132 -2.73 8.03 5.49
C PHE A 132 -3.82 7.53 4.53
N TYR A 133 -4.86 8.34 4.29
CA TYR A 133 -5.96 8.01 3.38
C TYR A 133 -5.70 8.37 1.91
N LYS A 134 -4.49 8.80 1.52
CA LYS A 134 -4.14 9.19 0.15
C LYS A 134 -4.55 8.14 -0.89
N SER A 135 -4.29 6.86 -0.62
CA SER A 135 -4.69 5.77 -1.52
C SER A 135 -6.21 5.66 -1.66
N TYR A 136 -6.92 5.71 -0.54
CA TYR A 136 -8.38 5.65 -0.54
C TYR A 136 -9.01 6.84 -1.27
N ILE A 137 -8.49 8.05 -1.06
CA ILE A 137 -8.91 9.26 -1.78
C ILE A 137 -8.72 9.07 -3.29
N LEU A 138 -7.53 8.64 -3.74
CA LEU A 138 -7.25 8.39 -5.15
C LEU A 138 -8.18 7.32 -5.74
N ASN A 139 -8.42 6.25 -4.99
CA ASN A 139 -9.30 5.16 -5.40
C ASN A 139 -10.74 5.63 -5.59
N LYS A 140 -11.24 6.49 -4.71
CA LYS A 140 -12.62 7.00 -4.78
C LYS A 140 -12.80 8.08 -5.85
N VAL A 141 -11.89 9.05 -5.89
CA VAL A 141 -12.03 10.23 -6.76
C VAL A 141 -11.53 9.95 -8.18
N LYS A 142 -10.35 9.31 -8.32
CA LYS A 142 -9.70 9.14 -9.63
C LYS A 142 -9.86 7.74 -10.23
N LYS A 143 -10.42 6.78 -9.51
CA LYS A 143 -10.50 5.36 -9.92
C LYS A 143 -9.13 4.81 -10.35
N PHE A 144 -8.10 5.20 -9.60
CA PHE A 144 -6.70 4.92 -9.90
C PHE A 144 -5.97 4.50 -8.62
N PRO A 145 -4.97 3.59 -8.67
CA PRO A 145 -4.23 3.18 -7.48
C PRO A 145 -3.27 4.29 -7.00
N LEU A 146 -2.92 4.26 -5.73
CA LEU A 146 -1.70 4.90 -5.25
C LEU A 146 -0.52 4.09 -5.80
N VAL A 147 0.38 4.75 -6.50
CA VAL A 147 1.58 4.12 -7.09
C VAL A 147 2.81 4.75 -6.48
N ASP A 148 3.51 4.01 -5.64
CA ASP A 148 4.79 4.42 -5.10
C ASP A 148 5.90 3.54 -5.70
N ALA A 149 7.13 4.03 -5.68
CA ALA A 149 8.29 3.27 -6.16
C ALA A 149 9.31 3.08 -5.03
N LYS A 150 10.08 1.99 -5.11
CA LYS A 150 11.23 1.76 -4.25
C LYS A 150 12.44 1.38 -5.09
N ILE A 151 13.57 2.02 -4.80
CA ILE A 151 14.86 1.68 -5.40
C ILE A 151 15.98 1.78 -4.37
N ALA A 152 17.04 1.01 -4.57
CA ALA A 152 18.28 1.11 -3.82
C ALA A 152 19.41 1.55 -4.74
N VAL A 153 20.26 2.45 -4.24
CA VAL A 153 21.44 2.97 -4.96
C VAL A 153 22.67 2.99 -4.05
N SER A 154 23.84 2.85 -4.66
CA SER A 154 25.10 3.14 -4.00
C SER A 154 25.27 4.64 -3.72
N LYS A 155 26.30 5.04 -2.99
CA LYS A 155 26.63 6.46 -2.74
C LYS A 155 26.81 7.24 -4.03
N ASP A 156 27.38 6.63 -5.05
CA ASP A 156 27.61 7.16 -6.40
C ASP A 156 26.49 6.84 -7.40
N TYR A 157 25.29 6.44 -6.89
CA TYR A 157 24.03 6.25 -7.62
C TYR A 157 23.99 5.09 -8.64
N PHE A 158 24.76 4.04 -8.44
CA PHE A 158 24.57 2.79 -9.18
C PHE A 158 23.48 1.92 -8.56
N THR A 159 22.71 1.23 -9.41
CA THR A 159 21.62 0.34 -9.01
C THR A 159 21.98 -1.14 -9.08
N ILE A 160 23.13 -1.45 -9.62
CA ILE A 160 23.66 -2.81 -9.79
C ILE A 160 25.11 -2.82 -9.36
N ASN A 161 25.46 -3.78 -8.51
CA ASN A 161 26.84 -4.10 -8.16
C ASN A 161 27.26 -5.36 -8.94
N LYS A 162 28.33 -5.28 -9.76
CA LYS A 162 28.83 -6.42 -10.57
C LYS A 162 29.45 -7.52 -9.71
N LYS A 163 29.98 -7.20 -8.53
CA LYS A 163 30.67 -8.15 -7.64
C LYS A 163 29.79 -8.73 -6.53
N SER A 164 28.68 -8.08 -6.20
CA SER A 164 27.77 -8.49 -5.12
C SER A 164 26.32 -8.34 -5.53
N LYS A 165 25.47 -9.23 -5.05
CA LYS A 165 24.04 -9.13 -5.23
C LYS A 165 23.42 -7.91 -4.54
N TRP A 166 24.04 -7.41 -3.49
CA TRP A 166 23.45 -6.41 -2.61
C TRP A 166 24.21 -5.07 -2.67
N ILE A 167 23.46 -3.98 -2.71
CA ILE A 167 23.97 -2.61 -2.59
C ILE A 167 23.75 -2.10 -1.17
N THR A 168 22.63 -2.47 -0.55
CA THR A 168 22.24 -2.04 0.80
C THR A 168 22.45 -3.14 1.83
N ASN A 169 22.65 -2.74 3.09
CA ASN A 169 22.85 -3.62 4.22
C ASN A 169 21.58 -4.41 4.62
N LEU A 170 21.70 -5.30 5.62
CA LEU A 170 20.60 -6.14 6.07
C LEU A 170 19.44 -5.32 6.67
N LYS A 171 19.72 -4.30 7.47
CA LYS A 171 18.71 -3.42 8.09
C LYS A 171 17.86 -2.72 7.04
N SER A 172 18.48 -2.16 6.00
CA SER A 172 17.80 -1.57 4.86
C SER A 172 16.87 -2.56 4.15
N ARG A 173 17.30 -3.82 3.99
CA ARG A 173 16.46 -4.87 3.39
C ARG A 173 15.29 -5.26 4.28
N GLN A 174 15.46 -5.30 5.60
CA GLN A 174 14.35 -5.53 6.56
C GLN A 174 13.30 -4.41 6.46
N VAL A 175 13.75 -3.14 6.43
CA VAL A 175 12.83 -1.99 6.25
C VAL A 175 12.13 -2.03 4.88
N ALA A 176 12.80 -2.47 3.82
CA ALA A 176 12.15 -2.70 2.53
C ALA A 176 11.02 -3.76 2.61
N HIS A 177 11.19 -4.81 3.42
CA HIS A 177 10.11 -5.78 3.68
C HIS A 177 8.94 -5.16 4.46
N LEU A 178 9.20 -4.29 5.45
CA LEU A 178 8.16 -3.53 6.15
C LEU A 178 7.39 -2.59 5.19
N ILE A 179 8.10 -1.92 4.28
CA ILE A 179 7.44 -1.09 3.25
C ILE A 179 6.51 -1.97 2.41
N ARG A 180 6.96 -3.13 1.92
CA ARG A 180 6.15 -4.05 1.10
C ARG A 180 4.86 -4.48 1.80
N SER A 181 4.86 -4.69 3.12
CA SER A 181 3.67 -5.11 3.86
C SER A 181 2.52 -4.09 3.82
N LYS A 182 2.80 -2.83 3.46
CA LYS A 182 1.82 -1.73 3.36
C LYS A 182 1.20 -1.58 1.96
N TYR A 183 1.40 -2.56 1.06
CA TYR A 183 0.90 -2.52 -0.32
C TYR A 183 0.10 -3.76 -0.69
N ASP A 184 -0.90 -3.60 -1.56
CA ASP A 184 -1.73 -4.71 -2.07
C ASP A 184 -0.93 -5.59 -3.04
N CYS A 185 -0.03 -4.98 -3.80
CA CYS A 185 0.82 -5.70 -4.74
C CYS A 185 2.16 -4.99 -4.99
N ILE A 186 3.10 -5.78 -5.48
CA ILE A 186 4.38 -5.30 -6.00
C ILE A 186 4.38 -5.48 -7.51
N VAL A 187 4.73 -4.42 -8.23
CA VAL A 187 4.93 -4.43 -9.68
C VAL A 187 6.42 -4.48 -9.99
N SER A 188 6.81 -5.43 -10.82
CA SER A 188 8.18 -5.56 -11.32
C SER A 188 8.19 -5.92 -12.81
N THR A 189 9.37 -6.01 -13.41
CA THR A 189 9.53 -6.45 -14.81
C THR A 189 10.17 -7.84 -14.88
N SER A 190 9.89 -8.58 -15.95
CA SER A 190 10.53 -9.88 -16.20
C SER A 190 12.05 -9.78 -16.21
N ASN A 191 12.62 -8.69 -16.75
CA ASN A 191 14.06 -8.46 -16.72
C ASN A 191 14.64 -8.41 -15.31
N SER A 192 14.01 -7.63 -14.41
CA SER A 192 14.44 -7.52 -13.00
C SER A 192 14.34 -8.88 -12.30
N ILE A 193 13.23 -9.60 -12.49
CA ILE A 193 13.00 -10.89 -11.84
C ILE A 193 13.97 -11.96 -12.39
N ASN A 194 14.19 -11.99 -13.70
CA ASN A 194 15.13 -12.94 -14.33
C ASN A 194 16.57 -12.74 -13.84
N LYS A 195 16.97 -11.48 -13.61
CA LYS A 195 18.32 -11.15 -13.15
C LYS A 195 18.53 -11.56 -11.70
N ASP A 196 17.59 -11.20 -10.83
CA ASP A 196 17.77 -11.31 -9.38
C ASP A 196 17.20 -12.59 -8.81
N ASN A 197 16.40 -13.34 -9.59
CA ASN A 197 15.60 -14.48 -9.11
C ASN A 197 14.83 -14.14 -7.82
N SER A 198 14.27 -12.93 -7.77
CA SER A 198 13.72 -12.32 -6.56
C SER A 198 12.28 -12.73 -6.33
N LEU A 199 11.92 -12.97 -5.06
CA LEU A 199 10.54 -13.29 -4.66
C LEU A 199 9.66 -12.05 -4.53
N LEU A 200 10.22 -10.88 -4.21
CA LEU A 200 9.50 -9.63 -3.99
C LEU A 200 8.30 -9.80 -3.03
N ASN A 201 8.49 -10.51 -1.93
CA ASN A 201 7.49 -10.75 -0.89
C ASN A 201 7.89 -10.08 0.43
N CYS A 202 7.00 -10.08 1.41
CA CYS A 202 7.32 -9.73 2.78
C CYS A 202 7.85 -10.99 3.49
N ARG A 203 8.96 -10.86 4.21
CA ARG A 203 9.59 -11.91 5.03
C ARG A 203 10.00 -11.29 6.36
N ILE A 204 9.01 -11.10 7.23
CA ILE A 204 9.19 -10.57 8.59
C ILE A 204 8.34 -11.44 9.49
N ASP A 205 8.88 -11.84 10.60
CA ASP A 205 8.18 -12.62 11.62
C ASP A 205 6.92 -11.88 12.08
N GLY A 206 5.83 -12.60 12.25
CA GLY A 206 4.51 -12.03 12.50
C GLY A 206 3.79 -11.44 11.27
N LEU A 207 4.50 -11.22 10.15
CA LEU A 207 3.91 -10.76 8.88
C LEU A 207 4.00 -11.78 7.75
N ASN A 208 4.48 -12.99 8.02
CA ASN A 208 4.73 -14.03 7.02
C ASN A 208 3.47 -14.51 6.28
N ASN A 209 2.31 -14.43 6.93
CA ASN A 209 1.03 -14.79 6.32
C ASN A 209 0.52 -13.73 5.34
N TYR A 210 1.13 -12.55 5.32
CA TYR A 210 0.73 -11.46 4.47
C TYR A 210 1.76 -11.21 3.36
N LYS A 211 1.46 -11.72 2.18
CA LYS A 211 2.31 -11.59 1.00
C LYS A 211 1.61 -10.71 -0.02
N PRO A 212 2.15 -9.49 -0.30
CA PRO A 212 1.57 -8.67 -1.38
C PRO A 212 1.58 -9.46 -2.68
N ASP A 213 0.50 -9.33 -3.47
CA ASP A 213 0.42 -9.98 -4.77
C ASP A 213 1.58 -9.53 -5.67
N LEU A 214 1.99 -10.37 -6.62
CA LEU A 214 3.04 -10.04 -7.56
C LEU A 214 2.45 -9.74 -8.94
N ILE A 215 2.83 -8.62 -9.52
CA ILE A 215 2.50 -8.25 -10.89
C ILE A 215 3.79 -8.11 -11.67
N ILE A 216 3.89 -8.85 -12.76
CA ILE A 216 5.07 -8.88 -13.63
C ILE A 216 4.70 -8.29 -14.99
N ILE A 217 5.41 -7.24 -15.38
CA ILE A 217 5.30 -6.68 -16.72
C ILE A 217 6.27 -7.46 -17.62
N ASP A 218 5.71 -8.27 -18.50
CA ASP A 218 6.45 -9.15 -19.39
C ASP A 218 5.87 -9.14 -20.81
N ARG A 219 6.08 -8.03 -21.54
CA ARG A 219 5.47 -7.82 -22.84
C ARG A 219 5.67 -8.98 -23.82
N LYS A 220 6.86 -9.56 -23.86
CA LYS A 220 7.29 -10.60 -24.83
C LYS A 220 7.38 -12.00 -24.22
N LEU A 221 6.83 -12.23 -23.02
CA LEU A 221 6.91 -13.49 -22.27
C LEU A 221 8.36 -14.03 -22.17
N LYS A 222 9.28 -13.17 -21.70
CA LYS A 222 10.70 -13.49 -21.51
C LYS A 222 11.03 -14.05 -20.13
N LEU A 223 10.02 -14.26 -19.27
CA LEU A 223 10.22 -14.81 -17.93
C LEU A 223 10.81 -16.23 -18.04
N LYS A 224 11.91 -16.49 -17.33
CA LYS A 224 12.62 -17.79 -17.36
C LYS A 224 11.75 -18.89 -16.73
N LYS A 225 11.89 -20.14 -17.22
CA LYS A 225 11.13 -21.30 -16.72
C LYS A 225 11.55 -21.78 -15.32
N LYS A 226 12.80 -21.53 -14.91
CA LYS A 226 13.38 -21.94 -13.60
C LYS A 226 13.56 -20.71 -12.71
N LEU A 227 12.51 -20.34 -11.95
CA LEU A 227 12.54 -19.21 -10.99
C LEU A 227 11.90 -19.61 -9.67
N LYS A 228 12.46 -19.12 -8.56
CA LYS A 228 11.95 -19.35 -7.20
C LYS A 228 10.51 -18.90 -7.01
N LEU A 229 10.04 -17.90 -7.77
CA LEU A 229 8.68 -17.37 -7.66
C LEU A 229 7.60 -18.44 -7.93
N TYR A 230 7.87 -19.45 -8.78
CA TYR A 230 6.88 -20.49 -9.10
C TYR A 230 6.50 -21.37 -7.90
N ASN A 231 7.39 -21.49 -6.91
CA ASN A 231 7.11 -22.22 -5.66
C ASN A 231 6.16 -21.46 -4.73
N PHE A 232 5.82 -20.21 -5.06
CA PHE A 232 4.99 -19.33 -4.25
C PHE A 232 3.65 -18.95 -4.89
N THR A 233 3.37 -19.41 -6.10
CA THR A 233 2.13 -19.09 -6.83
C THR A 233 0.88 -19.64 -6.17
N ASN A 234 0.99 -20.68 -5.36
CA ASN A 234 -0.11 -21.19 -4.52
C ASN A 234 -0.32 -20.36 -3.23
N LYS A 235 0.72 -19.63 -2.78
CA LYS A 235 0.73 -18.89 -1.52
C LYS A 235 0.39 -17.41 -1.69
N ARG A 236 0.44 -16.89 -2.94
CA ARG A 236 0.05 -15.51 -3.30
C ARG A 236 -0.38 -15.43 -4.75
N ARG A 237 -1.29 -14.54 -5.07
CA ARG A 237 -1.70 -14.32 -6.47
C ARG A 237 -0.56 -13.68 -7.26
N THR A 238 -0.27 -14.25 -8.42
CA THR A 238 0.73 -13.73 -9.34
C THR A 238 0.07 -13.45 -10.69
N TYR A 239 0.34 -12.27 -11.25
CA TYR A 239 -0.20 -11.81 -12.53
C TYR A 239 0.94 -11.48 -13.48
N ILE A 240 0.74 -11.77 -14.76
CA ILE A 240 1.61 -11.31 -15.84
C ILE A 240 0.79 -10.45 -16.79
N PHE A 241 1.33 -9.26 -17.08
CA PHE A 241 0.79 -8.35 -18.08
C PHE A 241 1.66 -8.46 -19.34
N THR A 242 1.04 -8.83 -20.47
CA THR A 242 1.77 -9.16 -21.71
C THR A 242 1.04 -8.72 -22.96
N THR A 243 1.81 -8.41 -24.02
CA THR A 243 1.31 -8.19 -25.38
C THR A 243 1.40 -9.46 -26.24
N SER A 244 2.12 -10.49 -25.76
CA SER A 244 2.45 -11.70 -26.53
C SER A 244 1.30 -12.72 -26.55
N ASN A 245 1.13 -13.39 -27.69
CA ASN A 245 0.18 -14.48 -27.92
C ASN A 245 0.86 -15.87 -28.00
N ASP A 246 2.10 -16.02 -27.49
CA ASP A 246 2.81 -17.30 -27.48
C ASP A 246 2.05 -18.35 -26.63
N ASN A 247 1.29 -19.20 -27.31
CA ASN A 247 0.42 -20.20 -26.67
C ASN A 247 1.20 -21.20 -25.80
N LYS A 248 2.41 -21.59 -26.20
CA LYS A 248 3.26 -22.51 -25.43
C LYS A 248 3.64 -21.91 -24.07
N LYS A 249 4.05 -20.62 -24.08
CA LYS A 249 4.38 -19.89 -22.83
C LYS A 249 3.13 -19.59 -22.00
N LEU A 250 2.02 -19.23 -22.62
CA LEU A 250 0.74 -18.99 -21.92
C LEU A 250 0.27 -20.25 -21.20
N SER A 251 0.32 -21.42 -21.85
CA SER A 251 -0.04 -22.72 -21.25
C SER A 251 0.89 -23.05 -20.06
N PHE A 252 2.20 -22.82 -20.19
CA PHE A 252 3.14 -22.99 -19.09
C PHE A 252 2.78 -22.12 -17.88
N LEU A 253 2.46 -20.84 -18.08
CA LEU A 253 2.09 -19.92 -17.02
C LEU A 253 0.77 -20.33 -16.34
N LYS A 254 -0.21 -20.80 -17.11
CA LYS A 254 -1.48 -21.34 -16.59
C LYS A 254 -1.24 -22.56 -15.69
N LYS A 255 -0.38 -23.51 -16.11
CA LYS A 255 0.03 -24.66 -15.28
C LYS A 255 0.70 -24.22 -13.99
N LYS A 256 1.41 -23.10 -13.98
CA LYS A 256 2.00 -22.48 -12.78
C LYS A 256 1.01 -21.61 -11.98
N LYS A 257 -0.29 -21.67 -12.27
CA LYS A 257 -1.36 -20.89 -11.59
C LYS A 257 -1.14 -19.37 -11.64
N ILE A 258 -0.50 -18.88 -12.69
CA ILE A 258 -0.29 -17.45 -12.93
C ILE A 258 -1.42 -16.92 -13.79
N LYS A 259 -2.03 -15.80 -13.36
CA LYS A 259 -3.08 -15.14 -14.14
C LYS A 259 -2.45 -14.22 -15.18
N VAL A 260 -2.76 -14.45 -16.45
CA VAL A 260 -2.27 -13.62 -17.55
C VAL A 260 -3.33 -12.58 -17.90
N ILE A 261 -2.89 -11.33 -18.04
CA ILE A 261 -3.72 -10.20 -18.48
C ILE A 261 -3.09 -9.63 -19.73
N LYS A 262 -3.87 -9.57 -20.80
CA LYS A 262 -3.44 -8.97 -22.05
C LYS A 262 -3.45 -7.46 -21.95
N ILE A 263 -2.43 -6.85 -22.51
CA ILE A 263 -2.32 -5.41 -22.75
C ILE A 263 -1.96 -5.20 -24.21
N ASP A 264 -2.36 -4.07 -24.78
CA ASP A 264 -2.09 -3.79 -26.20
C ASP A 264 -0.61 -3.45 -26.38
N LYS A 265 -0.21 -2.28 -25.93
CA LYS A 265 1.19 -1.81 -25.98
C LYS A 265 1.56 -1.04 -24.72
N LEU A 266 2.80 -0.66 -24.61
CA LEU A 266 3.31 0.10 -23.47
C LEU A 266 4.40 1.07 -23.95
N GLU A 267 4.00 2.15 -24.61
CA GLU A 267 4.88 3.07 -25.32
C GLU A 267 4.68 4.53 -24.89
N ASN A 268 3.45 4.91 -24.60
CA ASN A 268 3.08 6.28 -24.30
C ASN A 268 2.37 6.42 -22.94
N ASN A 269 2.08 7.66 -22.54
CA ASN A 269 1.44 7.97 -21.25
C ASN A 269 0.09 7.27 -21.06
N ASN A 270 -0.73 7.17 -22.12
CA ASN A 270 -2.04 6.54 -22.03
C ASN A 270 -1.93 5.03 -21.81
N ASP A 271 -0.97 4.38 -22.46
CA ASP A 271 -0.71 2.95 -22.27
C ASP A 271 -0.32 2.65 -20.81
N PHE A 272 0.60 3.43 -20.24
CA PHE A 272 0.98 3.29 -18.83
C PHE A 272 -0.16 3.60 -17.88
N LYS A 273 -0.95 4.65 -18.13
CA LYS A 273 -2.15 4.92 -17.33
C LYS A 273 -3.16 3.78 -17.42
N ASN A 274 -3.37 3.19 -18.60
CA ASN A 274 -4.27 2.05 -18.79
C ASN A 274 -3.77 0.79 -18.06
N LEU A 275 -2.47 0.52 -18.06
CA LEU A 275 -1.85 -0.54 -17.28
C LEU A 275 -2.24 -0.40 -15.79
N PHE A 276 -2.04 0.77 -15.19
CA PHE A 276 -2.37 0.96 -13.77
C PHE A 276 -3.89 1.01 -13.50
N LYS A 277 -4.71 1.44 -14.45
CA LYS A 277 -6.18 1.30 -14.36
C LYS A 277 -6.60 -0.17 -14.36
N GLN A 278 -5.96 -1.03 -15.19
CA GLN A 278 -6.24 -2.48 -15.16
C GLN A 278 -5.79 -3.10 -13.83
N ILE A 279 -4.64 -2.70 -13.30
CA ILE A 279 -4.17 -3.11 -11.96
C ILE A 279 -5.19 -2.68 -10.89
N PHE A 280 -5.76 -1.48 -10.99
CA PHE A 280 -6.83 -1.03 -10.10
C PHE A 280 -8.12 -1.86 -10.26
N LYS A 281 -8.52 -2.20 -11.50
CA LYS A 281 -9.73 -3.01 -11.78
C LYS A 281 -9.65 -4.40 -11.10
N ILE A 282 -8.46 -5.02 -11.05
CA ILE A 282 -8.26 -6.30 -10.35
C ILE A 282 -8.14 -6.17 -8.82
N GLY A 283 -8.49 -5.01 -8.26
CA GLY A 283 -8.62 -4.82 -6.81
C GLY A 283 -7.38 -4.24 -6.11
N LYS A 284 -6.36 -3.75 -6.84
CA LYS A 284 -5.15 -3.21 -6.24
C LYS A 284 -5.22 -1.70 -6.08
N GLY A 285 -5.45 -1.24 -4.86
CA GLY A 285 -5.55 0.18 -4.52
C GLY A 285 -4.22 0.82 -4.14
N ARG A 286 -3.23 0.03 -3.67
CA ARG A 286 -1.88 0.46 -3.30
C ARG A 286 -0.86 -0.41 -4.00
N VAL A 287 -0.03 0.21 -4.83
CA VAL A 287 0.95 -0.45 -5.69
C VAL A 287 2.35 0.03 -5.34
N LEU A 288 3.27 -0.89 -5.06
CA LEU A 288 4.69 -0.60 -4.94
C LEU A 288 5.42 -1.09 -6.20
N VAL A 289 6.12 -0.20 -6.88
CA VAL A 289 6.97 -0.56 -8.03
C VAL A 289 8.40 -0.81 -7.57
N GLU A 290 8.88 -2.03 -7.77
CA GLU A 290 10.28 -2.41 -7.58
C GLU A 290 10.82 -2.97 -8.89
N ALA A 291 11.36 -2.10 -9.73
CA ALA A 291 11.85 -2.43 -11.06
C ALA A 291 13.14 -1.66 -11.38
N GLY A 292 13.80 -2.04 -12.46
CA GLY A 292 15.01 -1.36 -12.93
C GLY A 292 14.74 0.05 -13.47
N LEU A 293 15.83 0.83 -13.63
CA LEU A 293 15.78 2.25 -14.01
C LEU A 293 15.02 2.51 -15.31
N VAL A 294 15.09 1.62 -16.29
CA VAL A 294 14.40 1.78 -17.60
C VAL A 294 12.89 1.94 -17.39
N PHE A 295 12.28 1.02 -16.64
CA PHE A 295 10.83 1.08 -16.37
C PHE A 295 10.48 2.24 -15.47
N LEU A 296 11.28 2.50 -14.43
CA LEU A 296 11.07 3.62 -13.52
C LEU A 296 11.14 4.97 -14.25
N LYS A 297 12.10 5.15 -15.17
CA LYS A 297 12.26 6.37 -15.97
C LYS A 297 10.96 6.73 -16.69
N GLU A 298 10.31 5.75 -17.35
CA GLU A 298 9.03 5.98 -18.04
C GLU A 298 7.92 6.37 -17.05
N LEU A 299 7.84 5.71 -15.88
CA LEU A 299 6.84 6.05 -14.86
C LEU A 299 7.04 7.45 -14.27
N PHE A 300 8.29 7.91 -14.15
CA PHE A 300 8.61 9.29 -13.75
C PHE A 300 8.24 10.29 -14.85
N LYS A 301 8.64 10.02 -16.09
CA LYS A 301 8.31 10.84 -17.29
C LYS A 301 6.80 11.08 -17.38
N PHE A 302 6.00 10.04 -17.18
CA PHE A 302 4.55 10.11 -17.27
C PHE A 302 3.84 10.50 -15.97
N LYS A 303 4.59 10.92 -14.94
CA LYS A 303 4.06 11.35 -13.63
C LYS A 303 3.09 10.31 -13.02
N ILE A 304 3.42 9.02 -13.11
CA ILE A 304 2.63 7.93 -12.54
C ILE A 304 2.94 7.76 -11.05
N ILE A 305 4.21 7.90 -10.66
CA ILE A 305 4.69 7.70 -9.29
C ILE A 305 4.20 8.83 -8.39
N ASN A 306 3.68 8.47 -7.22
CA ASN A 306 3.31 9.42 -6.16
C ASN A 306 4.50 9.72 -5.24
N ASP A 307 5.06 8.70 -4.61
CA ASP A 307 6.19 8.84 -3.71
C ASP A 307 7.29 7.84 -4.10
N LEU A 308 8.56 8.23 -3.94
CA LEU A 308 9.73 7.36 -4.14
C LEU A 308 10.40 7.07 -2.80
N TYR A 309 10.54 5.80 -2.46
CA TYR A 309 11.42 5.31 -1.40
C TYR A 309 12.81 5.03 -1.97
N LEU A 310 13.76 5.89 -1.69
CA LEU A 310 15.15 5.77 -2.14
C LEU A 310 16.03 5.33 -0.96
N PHE A 311 16.56 4.11 -1.04
CA PHE A 311 17.62 3.65 -0.14
C PHE A 311 18.97 4.02 -0.74
N LYS A 312 19.73 4.84 -0.05
CA LYS A 312 21.07 5.26 -0.45
C LYS A 312 22.09 4.61 0.48
N SER A 313 22.88 3.70 -0.07
CA SER A 313 23.95 3.04 0.62
C SER A 313 25.17 3.94 0.75
N ASN A 314 26.02 3.68 1.75
CA ASN A 314 27.30 4.33 1.89
C ASN A 314 28.41 3.76 0.98
N ILE A 315 28.15 2.65 0.29
CA ILE A 315 29.09 1.97 -0.59
C ILE A 315 29.31 2.79 -1.87
N ILE A 316 30.57 2.98 -2.26
CA ILE A 316 30.98 3.57 -3.54
C ILE A 316 31.37 2.42 -4.48
N LEU A 317 30.75 2.32 -5.63
CA LEU A 317 30.96 1.19 -6.57
C LEU A 317 31.95 1.51 -7.70
N ARG A 318 32.07 2.75 -8.14
CA ARG A 318 32.94 3.16 -9.29
C ARG A 318 32.76 2.20 -10.48
N ASN A 319 33.83 1.61 -11.00
CA ASN A 319 33.84 0.67 -12.15
C ASN A 319 33.10 -0.67 -11.88
N LYS A 320 32.83 -0.98 -10.60
CA LYS A 320 32.05 -2.14 -10.19
C LYS A 320 30.54 -1.86 -10.25
N GLY A 321 30.14 -0.60 -10.44
CA GLY A 321 28.75 -0.18 -10.57
C GLY A 321 28.23 -0.27 -11.99
N LEU A 322 26.93 -0.49 -12.15
CA LEU A 322 26.25 -0.49 -13.43
C LEU A 322 24.84 0.10 -13.29
N ASN A 323 24.42 0.85 -14.29
CA ASN A 323 23.05 1.27 -14.51
C ASN A 323 22.59 0.82 -15.91
N ASN A 324 21.33 0.38 -16.02
CA ASN A 324 20.76 -0.05 -17.30
C ASN A 324 20.21 1.12 -18.13
N THR A 325 20.61 2.35 -17.84
CA THR A 325 20.24 3.57 -18.57
C THR A 325 21.48 4.44 -18.70
N SER A 326 21.63 5.12 -19.84
CA SER A 326 22.71 6.09 -20.08
C SER A 326 22.65 7.28 -19.12
N ILE A 327 21.47 7.70 -18.72
CA ILE A 327 21.26 8.84 -17.80
C ILE A 327 20.57 8.32 -16.53
N ASN A 328 21.27 8.46 -15.40
CA ASN A 328 20.65 8.17 -14.11
C ASN A 328 19.90 9.42 -13.60
N PHE A 329 18.61 9.51 -13.92
CA PHE A 329 17.75 10.61 -13.50
C PHE A 329 17.65 10.76 -11.98
N LEU A 330 17.98 9.72 -11.20
CA LEU A 330 17.94 9.76 -9.73
C LEU A 330 18.97 10.75 -9.16
N ARG A 331 20.07 11.02 -9.87
CA ARG A 331 21.07 12.05 -9.44
C ARG A 331 20.48 13.45 -9.41
N LYS A 332 19.46 13.72 -10.23
CA LYS A 332 18.79 15.02 -10.30
C LYS A 332 17.72 15.22 -9.23
N ILE A 333 17.38 14.16 -8.47
CA ILE A 333 16.35 14.23 -7.43
C ILE A 333 16.95 14.88 -6.17
N LYS A 334 16.37 15.99 -5.72
CA LYS A 334 16.77 16.66 -4.50
C LYS A 334 16.40 15.80 -3.27
N LEU A 335 17.40 15.40 -2.50
CA LEU A 335 17.24 14.66 -1.24
C LEU A 335 17.15 15.66 -0.08
N ILE A 336 15.93 15.96 0.40
CA ILE A 336 15.72 17.01 1.41
C ILE A 336 15.88 16.45 2.82
N LYS A 337 15.11 15.40 3.17
CA LYS A 337 15.09 14.84 4.53
C LYS A 337 15.02 13.33 4.46
N ASN A 338 15.92 12.64 5.16
CA ASN A 338 15.83 11.20 5.34
C ASN A 338 14.74 10.85 6.36
N ILE A 339 14.19 9.65 6.23
CA ILE A 339 13.33 9.07 7.26
C ILE A 339 14.23 8.70 8.44
N ASN A 340 13.82 9.12 9.65
CA ASN A 340 14.54 8.76 10.87
C ASN A 340 14.28 7.27 11.19
N VAL A 341 15.16 6.41 10.71
CA VAL A 341 15.15 4.96 10.96
C VAL A 341 16.62 4.51 11.00
N ASN A 342 16.96 3.68 11.99
CA ASN A 342 18.32 3.19 12.11
C ASN A 342 18.59 2.13 11.02
N LEU A 343 19.37 2.52 10.02
CA LEU A 343 19.84 1.68 8.91
C LEU A 343 21.36 1.47 8.94
N VAL A 344 21.98 1.70 10.08
CA VAL A 344 23.45 1.76 10.22
C VAL A 344 23.98 2.86 9.31
N ASP A 345 24.72 2.54 8.24
CA ASP A 345 25.34 3.51 7.33
C ASP A 345 24.46 3.92 6.14
N ASP A 346 23.39 3.18 5.89
CA ASP A 346 22.49 3.49 4.79
C ASP A 346 21.49 4.60 5.18
N LYS A 347 20.93 5.30 4.20
CA LYS A 347 19.90 6.32 4.39
C LYS A 347 18.66 6.00 3.59
N LEU A 348 17.47 6.26 4.15
CA LEU A 348 16.19 6.12 3.47
C LEU A 348 15.55 7.49 3.27
N TYR A 349 15.21 7.80 2.04
CA TYR A 349 14.46 9.00 1.67
C TYR A 349 13.08 8.64 1.16
N LYS A 350 12.06 9.38 1.60
CA LYS A 350 10.73 9.35 0.98
C LYS A 350 10.51 10.68 0.28
N ILE A 351 10.45 10.65 -1.03
CA ILE A 351 10.44 11.84 -1.89
C ILE A 351 9.08 11.89 -2.58
N ARG A 352 8.38 13.01 -2.45
CA ARG A 352 7.14 13.24 -3.18
C ARG A 352 7.46 13.61 -4.62
N ILE A 353 6.87 12.88 -5.58
CA ILE A 353 7.08 13.10 -7.02
C ILE A 353 5.87 13.79 -7.63
N LYS A 354 4.67 13.51 -7.10
CA LYS A 354 3.40 14.05 -7.59
C LYS A 354 2.56 14.65 -6.48
#